data_8ca776a512faffe5b6449ba348d8692a
#
_entry.id   8ca776a512faffe5b6449ba348d8692a
#
_cell.length_a   1.000
_cell.length_b   1.000
_cell.length_c   1.000
_cell.angle_alpha   90.00
_cell.angle_beta   90.00
_cell.angle_gamma   90.00
#
_symmetry.space_group_name_H-M   'P 1'
#
loop_
_entity.id
_entity.type
_entity.pdbx_description
1 polymer ?
#
loop_
_entity_poly.entity_id
_entity_poly.type
_entity_poly.pdbx_seq_one_letter_code
_entity_poly.pdbx_strand_id
1 'polypeptide(L)'
;GKIKLTDVATTSAYAKSMGGSQVFLEEGETQTVETLIKGIIIASGNDASVVMAEMIAGSEEAFVKKMNERAKSLGMNNTHFIDCCGLTDSDEHYTTAKDVALMSRELIEKYPEIFKYSTIWMESITHKTKAGEKEFVLSNTNKLLKTNQYVKGLKTGSTSKAKYCVSTVAEKDGVQLIAVVMAAPDYKIRFEESEKLINYGFSNCKVYT
;
A
#
# COMPACT_ATOMS: atom_id res chain seq x y z
N GLY A 1 -4.70 5.70 18.89
CA GLY A 1 -5.38 4.75 18.31
C GLY A 1 -6.25 3.78 19.10
N LYS A 2 -7.23 3.24 18.42
CA LYS A 2 -8.11 2.19 18.96
C LYS A 2 -7.55 0.78 18.74
N ILE A 3 -6.60 0.62 17.80
CA ILE A 3 -5.98 -0.65 17.43
C ILE A 3 -4.48 -0.52 17.62
N LYS A 4 -3.86 -1.55 18.23
CA LYS A 4 -2.43 -1.64 18.50
C LYS A 4 -1.78 -2.58 17.48
N LEU A 5 -0.50 -2.41 17.23
CA LEU A 5 0.28 -3.30 16.34
C LEU A 5 0.30 -4.76 16.85
N THR A 6 0.17 -4.95 18.16
CA THR A 6 0.12 -6.27 18.81
C THR A 6 -1.25 -6.92 18.86
N ASP A 7 -2.31 -6.18 18.49
CA ASP A 7 -3.65 -6.76 18.43
C ASP A 7 -3.69 -7.82 17.33
N VAL A 8 -4.56 -8.82 17.51
CA VAL A 8 -4.63 -9.99 16.65
C VAL A 8 -5.95 -9.98 15.89
N ALA A 9 -5.89 -10.22 14.57
CA ALA A 9 -7.04 -10.42 13.71
C ALA A 9 -7.10 -11.87 13.22
N THR A 10 -8.31 -12.35 13.01
CA THR A 10 -8.57 -13.70 12.48
C THR A 10 -8.99 -13.60 11.02
N THR A 11 -8.40 -14.44 10.18
CA THR A 11 -8.70 -14.53 8.76
C THR A 11 -10.08 -15.18 8.54
N SER A 12 -10.97 -14.48 7.88
CA SER A 12 -12.28 -15.00 7.45
C SER A 12 -12.17 -15.90 6.21
N ALA A 13 -13.19 -16.69 5.94
CA ALA A 13 -13.31 -17.42 4.68
C ALA A 13 -13.29 -16.47 3.46
N TYR A 14 -13.89 -15.29 3.59
CA TYR A 14 -13.89 -14.27 2.54
C TYR A 14 -12.47 -13.74 2.29
N ALA A 15 -11.74 -13.31 3.32
CA ALA A 15 -10.37 -12.84 3.18
C ALA A 15 -9.45 -13.89 2.55
N LYS A 16 -9.56 -15.16 2.97
CA LYS A 16 -8.83 -16.28 2.35
C LYS A 16 -9.16 -16.47 0.87
N SER A 17 -10.39 -16.19 0.45
CA SER A 17 -10.82 -16.38 -0.94
C SER A 17 -10.32 -15.32 -1.91
N MET A 18 -9.64 -14.29 -1.42
CA MET A 18 -9.15 -13.19 -2.25
C MET A 18 -8.16 -13.68 -3.31
N GLY A 19 -8.30 -13.14 -4.52
CA GLY A 19 -7.39 -13.38 -5.63
C GLY A 19 -6.25 -12.35 -5.72
N GLY A 20 -5.48 -12.42 -6.80
CA GLY A 20 -4.38 -11.51 -7.07
C GLY A 20 -3.16 -11.74 -6.17
N SER A 21 -2.51 -10.67 -5.73
CA SER A 21 -1.39 -10.77 -4.79
C SER A 21 -1.87 -11.14 -3.40
N GLN A 22 -1.25 -12.13 -2.78
CA GLN A 22 -1.65 -12.67 -1.49
C GLN A 22 -0.42 -12.94 -0.61
N VAL A 23 -0.64 -12.99 0.68
CA VAL A 23 0.30 -13.57 1.64
C VAL A 23 -0.13 -14.98 2.05
N PHE A 24 -1.21 -15.49 1.45
CA PHE A 24 -1.76 -16.86 1.58
C PHE A 24 -2.21 -17.20 3.00
N LEU A 25 -2.97 -16.29 3.61
CA LEU A 25 -3.60 -16.52 4.91
C LEU A 25 -4.64 -17.63 4.83
N GLU A 26 -4.65 -18.52 5.82
CA GLU A 26 -5.61 -19.61 5.93
C GLU A 26 -6.83 -19.19 6.77
N GLU A 27 -8.01 -19.74 6.44
CA GLU A 27 -9.22 -19.48 7.23
C GLU A 27 -9.05 -19.90 8.70
N GLY A 28 -9.38 -18.99 9.61
CA GLY A 28 -9.19 -19.17 11.05
C GLY A 28 -7.75 -18.93 11.51
N GLU A 29 -6.81 -18.66 10.60
CA GLU A 29 -5.46 -18.23 10.97
C GLU A 29 -5.53 -16.86 11.63
N THR A 30 -4.67 -16.66 12.64
CA THR A 30 -4.55 -15.39 13.34
C THR A 30 -3.20 -14.75 13.10
N GLN A 31 -3.20 -13.45 12.81
CA GLN A 31 -1.99 -12.66 12.63
C GLN A 31 -2.07 -11.35 13.41
N THR A 32 -0.92 -10.83 13.84
CA THR A 32 -0.88 -9.49 14.45
C THR A 32 -1.16 -8.41 13.41
N VAL A 33 -1.69 -7.28 13.85
CA VAL A 33 -1.86 -6.08 13.01
C VAL A 33 -0.55 -5.70 12.32
N GLU A 34 0.57 -5.77 13.03
CA GLU A 34 1.89 -5.47 12.45
C GLU A 34 2.24 -6.42 11.30
N THR A 35 2.02 -7.74 11.47
CA THR A 35 2.24 -8.73 10.40
C THR A 35 1.35 -8.46 9.19
N LEU A 36 0.09 -8.13 9.41
CA LEU A 36 -0.85 -7.79 8.33
C LEU A 36 -0.42 -6.52 7.59
N ILE A 37 0.01 -5.47 8.31
CA ILE A 37 0.56 -4.25 7.69
C ILE A 37 1.79 -4.59 6.82
N LYS A 38 2.70 -5.44 7.29
CA LYS A 38 3.84 -5.92 6.50
C LYS A 38 3.37 -6.66 5.25
N GLY A 39 2.41 -7.56 5.38
CA GLY A 39 1.81 -8.27 4.25
C GLY A 39 1.22 -7.33 3.19
N ILE A 40 0.50 -6.31 3.61
CA ILE A 40 -0.10 -5.30 2.72
C ILE A 40 0.96 -4.45 2.02
N ILE A 41 1.91 -3.91 2.77
CA ILE A 41 2.86 -2.91 2.25
C ILE A 41 3.95 -3.57 1.42
N ILE A 42 4.53 -4.66 1.91
CA ILE A 42 5.67 -5.33 1.28
C ILE A 42 5.20 -6.20 0.10
N ALA A 43 4.29 -7.13 0.37
CA ALA A 43 3.85 -8.13 -0.61
C ALA A 43 2.56 -7.78 -1.35
N SER A 44 1.92 -6.65 -0.98
CA SER A 44 0.65 -6.25 -1.60
C SER A 44 -0.50 -7.26 -1.38
N GLY A 45 -0.56 -7.90 -0.18
CA GLY A 45 -1.53 -8.95 0.14
C GLY A 45 -2.97 -8.44 0.18
N ASN A 46 -3.79 -8.91 -0.77
CA ASN A 46 -5.21 -8.57 -0.83
C ASN A 46 -5.98 -9.24 0.33
N ASP A 47 -5.63 -10.49 0.64
CA ASP A 47 -6.13 -11.23 1.80
C ASP A 47 -5.87 -10.48 3.11
N ALA A 48 -4.64 -10.02 3.33
CA ALA A 48 -4.29 -9.21 4.51
C ALA A 48 -5.04 -7.87 4.55
N SER A 49 -5.29 -7.25 3.39
CA SER A 49 -6.08 -6.01 3.29
C SER A 49 -7.51 -6.21 3.74
N VAL A 50 -8.15 -7.31 3.31
CA VAL A 50 -9.52 -7.66 3.72
C VAL A 50 -9.58 -7.99 5.20
N VAL A 51 -8.63 -8.77 5.75
CA VAL A 51 -8.58 -9.04 7.21
C VAL A 51 -8.52 -7.75 8.01
N MET A 52 -7.69 -6.80 7.58
CA MET A 52 -7.60 -5.49 8.25
C MET A 52 -8.88 -4.67 8.09
N ALA A 53 -9.52 -4.70 6.93
CA ALA A 53 -10.79 -4.01 6.70
C ALA A 53 -11.90 -4.55 7.62
N GLU A 54 -12.03 -5.88 7.72
CA GLU A 54 -12.97 -6.55 8.60
C GLU A 54 -12.70 -6.24 10.08
N MET A 55 -11.44 -6.27 10.51
CA MET A 55 -11.05 -5.93 11.88
C MET A 55 -11.39 -4.48 12.26
N ILE A 56 -11.20 -3.53 11.33
CA ILE A 56 -11.39 -2.10 11.59
C ILE A 56 -12.88 -1.70 11.54
N ALA A 57 -13.64 -2.30 10.64
CA ALA A 57 -14.98 -1.83 10.32
C ALA A 57 -16.07 -2.91 10.41
N GLY A 58 -15.71 -4.16 10.67
CA GLY A 58 -16.62 -5.30 10.73
C GLY A 58 -16.91 -5.95 9.37
N SER A 59 -16.67 -5.25 8.26
CA SER A 59 -16.76 -5.78 6.91
C SER A 59 -15.93 -4.93 5.95
N GLU A 60 -15.59 -5.49 4.77
CA GLU A 60 -14.94 -4.73 3.70
C GLU A 60 -15.82 -3.57 3.23
N GLU A 61 -17.12 -3.78 3.03
CA GLU A 61 -18.06 -2.73 2.63
C GLU A 61 -18.05 -1.53 3.59
N ALA A 62 -18.14 -1.80 4.90
CA ALA A 62 -18.08 -0.76 5.92
C ALA A 62 -16.73 -0.03 5.94
N PHE A 63 -15.65 -0.75 5.63
CA PHE A 63 -14.31 -0.15 5.51
C PHE A 63 -14.19 0.73 4.26
N VAL A 64 -14.67 0.28 3.12
CA VAL A 64 -14.71 1.04 1.87
C VAL A 64 -15.49 2.34 2.03
N LYS A 65 -16.62 2.31 2.75
CA LYS A 65 -17.34 3.54 3.10
C LYS A 65 -16.43 4.53 3.85
N LYS A 66 -15.67 4.06 4.84
CA LYS A 66 -14.69 4.89 5.57
C LYS A 66 -13.56 5.39 4.66
N MET A 67 -13.09 4.57 3.71
CA MET A 67 -12.10 4.99 2.71
C MET A 67 -12.63 6.17 1.88
N ASN A 68 -13.87 6.09 1.37
CA ASN A 68 -14.50 7.14 0.59
C ASN A 68 -14.77 8.42 1.43
N GLU A 69 -15.23 8.28 2.67
CA GLU A 69 -15.36 9.41 3.61
C GLU A 69 -14.01 10.09 3.85
N ARG A 70 -12.94 9.29 3.99
CA ARG A 70 -11.59 9.84 4.17
C ARG A 70 -11.07 10.51 2.92
N ALA A 71 -11.24 9.91 1.75
CA ALA A 71 -10.87 10.51 0.46
C ALA A 71 -11.54 11.89 0.31
N LYS A 72 -12.84 11.98 0.56
CA LYS A 72 -13.57 13.25 0.53
C LYS A 72 -13.00 14.27 1.52
N SER A 73 -12.68 13.86 2.74
CA SER A 73 -12.11 14.74 3.77
C SER A 73 -10.72 15.28 3.42
N LEU A 74 -9.97 14.57 2.58
CA LEU A 74 -8.66 14.96 2.06
C LEU A 74 -8.73 15.81 0.78
N GLY A 75 -9.94 16.07 0.26
CA GLY A 75 -10.13 16.79 -1.00
C GLY A 75 -9.81 15.96 -2.24
N MET A 76 -9.83 14.63 -2.14
CA MET A 76 -9.67 13.71 -3.27
C MET A 76 -10.98 13.63 -4.07
N ASN A 77 -11.27 14.70 -4.80
CA ASN A 77 -12.58 14.90 -5.44
C ASN A 77 -12.80 14.04 -6.70
N ASN A 78 -11.76 13.37 -7.19
CA ASN A 78 -11.80 12.49 -8.35
C ASN A 78 -11.41 11.05 -7.96
N THR A 79 -11.87 10.61 -6.79
CA THR A 79 -11.58 9.30 -6.24
C THR A 79 -12.84 8.64 -5.73
N HIS A 80 -13.04 7.38 -6.10
CA HIS A 80 -14.07 6.52 -5.55
C HIS A 80 -13.53 5.08 -5.41
N PHE A 81 -13.67 4.52 -4.24
CA PHE A 81 -13.27 3.15 -3.92
C PHE A 81 -14.51 2.27 -3.82
N ILE A 82 -14.43 1.05 -4.37
CA ILE A 82 -15.47 0.02 -4.24
C ILE A 82 -14.96 -1.28 -3.59
N ASP A 83 -13.65 -1.43 -3.46
CA ASP A 83 -13.00 -2.46 -2.65
C ASP A 83 -11.81 -1.87 -1.88
N CYS A 84 -11.26 -2.63 -0.92
CA CYS A 84 -10.18 -2.16 -0.05
C CYS A 84 -8.77 -2.43 -0.58
N CYS A 85 -8.62 -3.22 -1.65
CA CYS A 85 -7.32 -3.68 -2.15
C CYS A 85 -7.02 -3.30 -3.61
N GLY A 86 -8.02 -2.81 -4.36
CA GLY A 86 -7.88 -2.41 -5.75
C GLY A 86 -7.87 -3.57 -6.73
N LEU A 87 -8.50 -4.70 -6.38
CA LEU A 87 -8.54 -5.89 -7.24
C LEU A 87 -9.64 -5.81 -8.32
N THR A 88 -10.65 -4.99 -8.11
CA THR A 88 -11.77 -4.87 -9.03
C THR A 88 -11.38 -4.26 -10.38
N ASP A 89 -12.04 -4.72 -11.43
CA ASP A 89 -11.95 -4.14 -12.78
C ASP A 89 -13.12 -3.17 -13.10
N SER A 90 -13.87 -2.73 -12.09
CA SER A 90 -14.98 -1.80 -12.27
C SER A 90 -14.51 -0.39 -12.63
N ASP A 91 -15.26 0.29 -13.51
CA ASP A 91 -15.05 1.71 -13.83
C ASP A 91 -15.40 2.63 -12.66
N GLU A 92 -16.20 2.14 -11.71
CA GLU A 92 -16.57 2.88 -10.49
C GLU A 92 -15.41 2.96 -9.48
N HIS A 93 -14.34 2.18 -9.65
CA HIS A 93 -13.14 2.23 -8.83
C HIS A 93 -12.07 3.06 -9.54
N TYR A 94 -12.00 4.33 -9.19
CA TYR A 94 -11.11 5.28 -9.88
C TYR A 94 -10.43 6.26 -8.93
N THR A 95 -9.34 6.83 -9.40
CA THR A 95 -8.59 7.90 -8.75
C THR A 95 -7.76 8.70 -9.76
N THR A 96 -7.04 9.70 -9.29
CA THR A 96 -6.07 10.47 -10.09
C THR A 96 -4.70 10.48 -9.42
N ALA A 97 -3.65 10.77 -10.19
CA ALA A 97 -2.30 10.92 -9.63
C ALA A 97 -2.24 12.02 -8.55
N LYS A 98 -2.99 13.11 -8.73
CA LYS A 98 -3.11 14.19 -7.73
C LYS A 98 -3.74 13.69 -6.43
N ASP A 99 -4.83 12.93 -6.52
CA ASP A 99 -5.54 12.44 -5.34
C ASP A 99 -4.70 11.41 -4.58
N VAL A 100 -4.01 10.52 -5.30
CA VAL A 100 -3.05 9.59 -4.68
C VAL A 100 -1.89 10.34 -4.00
N ALA A 101 -1.41 11.45 -4.58
CA ALA A 101 -0.39 12.28 -3.94
C ALA A 101 -0.92 12.94 -2.64
N LEU A 102 -2.19 13.40 -2.61
CA LEU A 102 -2.82 13.93 -1.40
C LEU A 102 -2.90 12.88 -0.29
N MET A 103 -3.33 11.67 -0.62
CA MET A 103 -3.41 10.56 0.33
C MET A 103 -2.00 10.16 0.82
N SER A 104 -1.03 10.09 -0.08
CA SER A 104 0.36 9.76 0.26
C SER A 104 0.97 10.80 1.20
N ARG A 105 0.73 12.09 0.93
CA ARG A 105 1.18 13.18 1.81
C ARG A 105 0.59 13.07 3.20
N GLU A 106 -0.73 12.90 3.32
CA GLU A 106 -1.40 12.69 4.60
C GLU A 106 -0.80 11.52 5.39
N LEU A 107 -0.51 10.41 4.70
CA LEU A 107 0.06 9.22 5.32
C LEU A 107 1.44 9.50 5.91
N ILE A 108 2.35 10.11 5.13
CA ILE A 108 3.74 10.32 5.57
C ILE A 108 3.87 11.46 6.59
N GLU A 109 3.01 12.49 6.52
CA GLU A 109 3.02 13.61 7.48
C GLU A 109 2.46 13.19 8.85
N LYS A 110 1.39 12.41 8.88
CA LYS A 110 0.71 12.02 10.13
C LYS A 110 1.18 10.70 10.72
N TYR A 111 1.68 9.81 9.88
CA TYR A 111 2.08 8.46 10.26
C TYR A 111 3.45 8.11 9.66
N PRO A 112 4.52 8.86 9.99
CA PRO A 112 5.86 8.63 9.43
C PRO A 112 6.42 7.24 9.76
N GLU A 113 5.84 6.54 10.74
CA GLU A 113 6.15 5.14 11.04
C GLU A 113 5.94 4.21 9.84
N ILE A 114 5.17 4.62 8.84
CA ILE A 114 4.97 3.85 7.61
C ILE A 114 6.32 3.49 6.94
N PHE A 115 7.32 4.35 7.08
CA PHE A 115 8.64 4.11 6.52
C PHE A 115 9.37 2.91 7.14
N LYS A 116 9.01 2.52 8.37
CA LYS A 116 9.54 1.29 8.98
C LYS A 116 9.17 0.03 8.19
N TYR A 117 8.07 0.09 7.45
CA TYR A 117 7.55 -1.02 6.66
C TYR A 117 7.81 -0.84 5.17
N SER A 118 7.59 0.35 4.63
CA SER A 118 7.69 0.60 3.18
C SER A 118 9.13 0.53 2.64
N THR A 119 10.14 0.66 3.49
CA THR A 119 11.56 0.51 3.13
C THR A 119 12.07 -0.93 3.20
N ILE A 120 11.32 -1.86 3.79
CA ILE A 120 11.72 -3.27 3.86
C ILE A 120 11.70 -3.86 2.46
N TRP A 121 12.82 -4.44 2.04
CA TRP A 121 12.90 -5.16 0.76
C TRP A 121 12.36 -6.58 0.87
N MET A 122 12.79 -7.32 1.88
CA MET A 122 12.34 -8.69 2.14
C MET A 122 12.25 -8.92 3.64
N GLU A 123 11.22 -9.64 4.07
CA GLU A 123 11.04 -10.08 5.46
C GLU A 123 10.22 -11.36 5.50
N SER A 124 10.49 -12.24 6.47
CA SER A 124 9.69 -13.44 6.70
C SER A 124 8.58 -13.18 7.69
N ILE A 125 7.44 -13.79 7.43
CA ILE A 125 6.34 -13.93 8.40
C ILE A 125 6.08 -15.42 8.66
N THR A 126 5.51 -15.73 9.83
CA THR A 126 5.17 -17.12 10.20
C THR A 126 3.66 -17.30 10.13
N HIS A 127 3.22 -18.22 9.28
CA HIS A 127 1.85 -18.75 9.31
C HIS A 127 1.72 -19.77 10.43
N LYS A 128 0.69 -19.60 11.26
CA LYS A 128 0.33 -20.54 12.31
C LYS A 128 -1.04 -21.12 12.00
N THR A 129 -1.04 -22.32 11.44
CA THR A 129 -2.24 -23.02 11.01
C THR A 129 -2.44 -24.32 11.78
N LYS A 130 -3.58 -24.96 11.59
CA LYS A 130 -3.83 -26.31 12.16
C LYS A 130 -2.84 -27.38 11.65
N ALA A 131 -2.22 -27.14 10.49
CA ALA A 131 -1.23 -28.02 9.90
C ALA A 131 0.20 -27.78 10.44
N GLY A 132 0.39 -26.75 11.29
CA GLY A 132 1.66 -26.37 11.87
C GLY A 132 2.10 -24.97 11.49
N GLU A 133 3.36 -24.64 11.80
CA GLU A 133 3.99 -23.37 11.47
C GLU A 133 4.74 -23.45 10.14
N LYS A 134 4.66 -22.38 9.33
CA LYS A 134 5.34 -22.27 8.05
C LYS A 134 5.81 -20.84 7.84
N GLU A 135 7.09 -20.70 7.48
CA GLU A 135 7.67 -19.42 7.08
C GLU A 135 7.22 -19.03 5.65
N PHE A 136 6.90 -17.77 5.47
CA PHE A 136 6.59 -17.16 4.20
C PHE A 136 7.37 -15.86 4.01
N VAL A 137 8.10 -15.75 2.89
CA VAL A 137 8.94 -14.59 2.60
C VAL A 137 8.14 -13.53 1.85
N LEU A 138 7.97 -12.37 2.47
CA LEU A 138 7.45 -11.17 1.82
C LEU A 138 8.54 -10.54 0.97
N SER A 139 8.22 -10.12 -0.25
CA SER A 139 9.14 -9.41 -1.15
C SER A 139 8.49 -8.12 -1.64
N ASN A 140 9.21 -7.00 -1.51
CA ASN A 140 8.66 -5.70 -1.86
C ASN A 140 8.51 -5.55 -3.38
N THR A 141 7.37 -5.02 -3.77
CA THR A 141 7.02 -4.80 -5.18
C THR A 141 7.62 -3.51 -5.74
N ASN A 142 8.10 -2.59 -4.88
CA ASN A 142 8.73 -1.34 -5.30
C ASN A 142 10.25 -1.53 -5.53
N LYS A 143 10.62 -1.76 -6.78
CA LYS A 143 12.02 -2.01 -7.15
C LYS A 143 12.94 -0.79 -6.97
N LEU A 144 12.42 0.42 -6.90
CA LEU A 144 13.22 1.63 -6.65
C LEU A 144 13.94 1.59 -5.30
N LEU A 145 13.45 0.83 -4.32
CA LEU A 145 14.15 0.63 -3.04
C LEU A 145 15.56 0.01 -3.19
N LYS A 146 15.82 -0.70 -4.30
CA LYS A 146 17.13 -1.31 -4.57
C LYS A 146 18.03 -0.43 -5.41
N THR A 147 17.48 0.47 -6.19
CA THR A 147 18.21 1.22 -7.21
C THR A 147 18.42 2.68 -6.84
N ASN A 148 17.62 3.21 -5.90
CA ASN A 148 17.68 4.61 -5.53
C ASN A 148 17.66 4.76 -4.00
N GLN A 149 18.80 5.14 -3.42
CA GLN A 149 19.01 5.27 -1.97
C GLN A 149 18.13 6.32 -1.27
N TYR A 150 17.56 7.26 -2.03
CA TYR A 150 16.69 8.31 -1.51
C TYR A 150 15.23 7.85 -1.38
N VAL A 151 14.85 6.74 -2.02
CA VAL A 151 13.48 6.23 -2.00
C VAL A 151 13.14 5.60 -0.65
N LYS A 152 12.00 6.01 -0.09
CA LYS A 152 11.43 5.55 1.18
C LYS A 152 10.16 4.69 1.02
N GLY A 153 9.74 4.44 -0.20
CA GLY A 153 8.51 3.71 -0.53
C GLY A 153 7.70 4.52 -1.54
N LEU A 154 6.36 4.45 -1.68
CA LEU A 154 5.41 3.79 -0.80
C LEU A 154 4.89 2.46 -1.40
N LYS A 155 4.01 2.58 -2.44
CA LYS A 155 3.21 1.46 -2.90
C LYS A 155 3.08 1.41 -4.42
N THR A 156 3.14 0.20 -4.96
CA THR A 156 2.82 -0.10 -6.35
C THR A 156 1.41 -0.67 -6.48
N GLY A 157 0.83 -0.57 -7.66
CA GLY A 157 -0.42 -1.23 -8.02
C GLY A 157 -0.41 -1.65 -9.48
N SER A 158 -1.14 -2.70 -9.82
CA SER A 158 -1.41 -3.06 -11.22
C SER A 158 -2.63 -3.95 -11.35
N THR A 159 -3.48 -3.62 -12.30
CA THR A 159 -4.55 -4.49 -12.85
C THR A 159 -4.50 -4.39 -14.36
N SER A 160 -5.25 -5.26 -15.05
CA SER A 160 -5.38 -5.20 -16.51
C SER A 160 -5.87 -3.81 -16.97
N LYS A 161 -6.75 -3.19 -16.20
CA LYS A 161 -7.37 -1.89 -16.49
C LYS A 161 -6.52 -0.71 -16.05
N ALA A 162 -6.06 -0.71 -14.81
CA ALA A 162 -5.26 0.38 -14.24
C ALA A 162 -3.83 0.44 -14.80
N LYS A 163 -3.39 -0.60 -15.51
CA LYS A 163 -2.00 -0.75 -15.95
C LYS A 163 -1.05 -0.72 -14.75
N TYR A 164 0.13 -0.12 -14.89
CA TYR A 164 1.14 -0.10 -13.85
C TYR A 164 1.21 1.25 -13.17
N CYS A 165 1.00 1.25 -11.86
CA CYS A 165 0.96 2.46 -11.04
C CYS A 165 2.01 2.39 -9.93
N VAL A 166 2.49 3.55 -9.49
CA VAL A 166 3.34 3.69 -8.31
C VAL A 166 3.17 5.05 -7.64
N SER A 167 3.08 5.05 -6.33
CA SER A 167 3.32 6.23 -5.49
C SER A 167 4.68 6.05 -4.83
N THR A 168 5.60 6.97 -5.09
CA THR A 168 6.97 6.94 -4.56
C THR A 168 7.21 8.13 -3.67
N VAL A 169 7.82 7.89 -2.51
CA VAL A 169 8.37 8.94 -1.65
C VAL A 169 9.88 8.85 -1.67
N ALA A 170 10.54 9.97 -1.86
CA ALA A 170 11.99 10.08 -1.78
C ALA A 170 12.39 11.27 -0.91
N GLU A 171 13.52 11.15 -0.20
CA GLU A 171 14.03 12.17 0.70
C GLU A 171 15.52 12.38 0.47
N LYS A 172 15.91 13.64 0.27
CA LYS A 172 17.30 14.05 0.06
C LYS A 172 17.50 15.46 0.58
N ASP A 173 18.56 15.68 1.35
CA ASP A 173 19.00 17.03 1.84
C ASP A 173 17.85 17.83 2.50
N GLY A 174 16.99 17.15 3.28
CA GLY A 174 15.83 17.74 3.96
C GLY A 174 14.62 18.02 3.07
N VAL A 175 14.72 17.75 1.76
CA VAL A 175 13.57 17.80 0.83
C VAL A 175 12.94 16.44 0.75
N GLN A 176 11.63 16.35 1.02
CA GLN A 176 10.82 15.14 0.83
C GLN A 176 9.87 15.35 -0.35
N LEU A 177 9.89 14.42 -1.30
CA LEU A 177 9.11 14.47 -2.55
C LEU A 177 8.18 13.26 -2.67
N ILE A 178 7.01 13.51 -3.25
CA ILE A 178 6.08 12.45 -3.65
C ILE A 178 5.94 12.49 -5.17
N ALA A 179 6.23 11.37 -5.83
CA ALA A 179 6.01 11.17 -7.26
C ALA A 179 4.96 10.09 -7.47
N VAL A 180 3.91 10.39 -8.22
CA VAL A 180 2.84 9.45 -8.55
C VAL A 180 2.77 9.24 -10.05
N VAL A 181 2.91 8.00 -10.47
CA VAL A 181 2.75 7.56 -11.87
C VAL A 181 1.56 6.62 -11.95
N MET A 182 0.62 6.91 -12.83
CA MET A 182 -0.58 6.12 -13.06
C MET A 182 -0.62 5.63 -14.50
N ALA A 183 -1.17 4.44 -14.70
CA ALA A 183 -1.44 3.86 -16.01
C ALA A 183 -0.21 3.74 -16.95
N ALA A 184 0.97 3.53 -16.40
CA ALA A 184 2.15 3.25 -17.23
C ALA A 184 1.93 1.96 -18.04
N PRO A 185 2.35 1.92 -19.33
CA PRO A 185 2.10 0.78 -20.20
C PRO A 185 2.90 -0.47 -19.83
N ASP A 186 3.99 -0.31 -19.11
CA ASP A 186 4.90 -1.38 -18.70
C ASP A 186 5.35 -1.20 -17.25
N TYR A 187 5.66 -2.32 -16.58
CA TYR A 187 6.06 -2.33 -15.18
C TYR A 187 7.38 -1.59 -14.91
N LYS A 188 8.30 -1.50 -15.88
CA LYS A 188 9.57 -0.76 -15.76
C LYS A 188 9.33 0.73 -15.92
N ILE A 189 8.50 1.11 -16.89
CA ILE A 189 8.23 2.51 -17.23
C ILE A 189 7.68 3.27 -16.01
N ARG A 190 6.82 2.64 -15.17
CA ARG A 190 6.35 3.32 -13.95
C ARG A 190 7.48 3.73 -13.02
N PHE A 191 8.56 2.95 -12.94
CA PHE A 191 9.73 3.26 -12.11
C PHE A 191 10.62 4.30 -12.77
N GLU A 192 10.87 4.18 -14.06
CA GLU A 192 11.68 5.14 -14.84
C GLU A 192 11.04 6.54 -14.79
N GLU A 193 9.74 6.64 -15.02
CA GLU A 193 9.02 7.92 -14.94
C GLU A 193 8.97 8.48 -13.51
N SER A 194 8.78 7.62 -12.51
CA SER A 194 8.84 8.03 -11.12
C SER A 194 10.22 8.59 -10.75
N GLU A 195 11.29 7.97 -11.20
CA GLU A 195 12.66 8.43 -10.97
C GLU A 195 12.96 9.76 -11.66
N LYS A 196 12.48 9.96 -12.89
CA LYS A 196 12.58 11.24 -13.61
C LYS A 196 11.88 12.36 -12.84
N LEU A 197 10.66 12.11 -12.32
CA LEU A 197 9.92 13.09 -11.52
C LEU A 197 10.66 13.44 -10.23
N ILE A 198 11.21 12.46 -9.52
CA ILE A 198 11.99 12.66 -8.30
C ILE A 198 13.24 13.49 -8.60
N ASN A 199 13.99 13.14 -9.64
CA ASN A 199 15.20 13.87 -10.03
C ASN A 199 14.89 15.32 -10.45
N TYR A 200 13.79 15.52 -11.18
CA TYR A 200 13.30 16.85 -11.51
C TYR A 200 12.98 17.66 -10.24
N GLY A 201 12.26 17.06 -9.30
CA GLY A 201 11.92 17.73 -8.04
C GLY A 201 13.16 18.12 -7.22
N PHE A 202 14.11 17.21 -7.02
CA PHE A 202 15.36 17.52 -6.29
C PHE A 202 16.24 18.57 -6.99
N SER A 203 16.16 18.66 -8.32
CA SER A 203 16.89 19.70 -9.06
C SER A 203 16.25 21.08 -8.97
N ASN A 204 14.95 21.15 -8.65
CA ASN A 204 14.18 22.40 -8.66
C ASN A 204 13.67 22.85 -7.27
N CYS A 205 13.78 21.99 -6.24
CA CYS A 205 13.36 22.30 -4.87
C CYS A 205 14.59 22.42 -3.96
N LYS A 206 14.58 23.43 -3.08
CA LYS A 206 15.60 23.64 -2.06
C LYS A 206 14.94 24.00 -0.74
N VAL A 207 15.55 23.56 0.36
CA VAL A 207 15.20 24.06 1.69
C VAL A 207 15.90 25.40 1.87
N TYR A 208 15.14 26.42 2.23
CA TYR A 208 15.70 27.73 2.67
C TYR A 208 15.76 27.68 4.19
N THR A 209 16.95 27.79 4.71
CA THR A 209 17.24 27.96 6.15
C THR A 209 17.41 29.42 6.49
#